data_7bb038bb837f519431f36eb113d48780
#
_entry.id   7bb038bb837f519431f36eb113d48780
#
_cell.length_a   1.000
_cell.length_b   1.000
_cell.length_c   1.000
_cell.angle_alpha   90.00
_cell.angle_beta   90.00
_cell.angle_gamma   90.00
#
_symmetry.space_group_name_H-M   'P 1'
#
loop_
_entity.id
_entity.type
_entity.pdbx_description
1 polymer ?
#
loop_
_entity_poly.entity_id
_entity_poly.type
_entity_poly.pdbx_seq_one_letter_code
_entity_poly.pdbx_strand_id
1 'polypeptide(L)'
;MPKIYSVEEFEKMADFVFKLSSKVILGNYSLARIGEEVVKFGNNFMFVVDPFFEDMGLVDKVRKSLEEKNISLFVFNGFEQTADSEVIERALSLARGAHIRGIIACGDMTACAIGRAIAALYNEDKPVYRYIEGEPITAESLPLIQVPTTCCDPFLFGNSSFIVDSRNRTVNLLKIKEDLCDLVIFDSNTYAGLAPNAMTSMIFAGLCSTFEAYVSTRGSFFSETILGKAVEIFLISLDPQHEKLVGMPREELVAQAACLSAIGIAASAPGLGTAIALAAGGRYRISKSLIATILLPHVINDAISSSLSKTVAVARMLGETMLEGGDAAEVAKRGVEEIRRRLAEANLPIRLKDIDLTIESLVPVAEDAARLSFMNYSPRPLANHDIFEIIKQAF
;
A
#
# COMPACT_ATOMS: atom_id res chain seq x y z
N MET A 1 24.30 -17.68 -14.26
CA MET A 1 25.54 -17.23 -13.61
C MET A 1 25.26 -15.91 -12.94
N PRO A 2 25.70 -15.64 -11.69
CA PRO A 2 25.56 -14.34 -11.09
C PRO A 2 26.29 -13.29 -11.96
N LYS A 3 25.65 -12.15 -12.20
CA LYS A 3 26.28 -11.03 -12.91
C LYS A 3 27.53 -10.60 -12.14
N ILE A 4 28.70 -10.70 -12.75
CA ILE A 4 29.93 -10.07 -12.24
C ILE A 4 29.83 -8.61 -12.64
N TYR A 5 29.57 -7.73 -11.68
CA TYR A 5 29.55 -6.28 -11.89
C TYR A 5 30.98 -5.79 -12.18
N SER A 6 31.12 -4.82 -13.09
CA SER A 6 32.38 -4.15 -13.31
C SER A 6 32.75 -3.25 -12.14
N VAL A 7 34.03 -2.91 -11.97
CA VAL A 7 34.49 -2.00 -10.90
C VAL A 7 33.77 -0.64 -11.02
N GLU A 8 33.48 -0.15 -12.23
CA GLU A 8 32.73 1.09 -12.48
C GLU A 8 31.25 0.98 -12.10
N GLU A 9 30.66 -0.21 -12.17
CA GLU A 9 29.31 -0.46 -11.69
C GLU A 9 29.27 -0.54 -10.14
N PHE A 10 30.35 -1.04 -9.52
CA PHE A 10 30.52 -1.01 -8.05
C PHE A 10 30.73 0.41 -7.52
N GLU A 11 31.49 1.26 -8.20
CA GLU A 11 31.68 2.69 -7.82
C GLU A 11 30.39 3.51 -7.98
N LYS A 12 29.41 3.07 -8.79
CA LYS A 12 28.08 3.68 -8.92
C LYS A 12 27.06 3.14 -7.91
N MET A 13 27.41 2.13 -7.12
CA MET A 13 26.59 1.72 -5.98
C MET A 13 26.74 2.77 -4.88
N ALA A 14 25.97 3.85 -5.01
CA ALA A 14 25.89 4.88 -3.98
C ALA A 14 25.56 4.23 -2.64
N ASP A 15 26.23 4.64 -1.58
CA ASP A 15 25.88 4.27 -0.22
C ASP A 15 24.39 4.54 -0.02
N PHE A 16 23.64 3.53 0.42
CA PHE A 16 22.25 3.71 0.78
C PHE A 16 22.10 3.63 2.29
N VAL A 17 21.19 4.43 2.82
CA VAL A 17 20.82 4.40 4.22
C VAL A 17 19.35 3.97 4.31
N PHE A 18 19.10 2.91 5.03
CA PHE A 18 17.75 2.44 5.34
C PHE A 18 17.61 2.29 6.84
N LYS A 19 16.55 2.90 7.39
CA LYS A 19 16.19 2.78 8.80
C LYS A 19 14.74 2.33 8.88
N LEU A 20 14.49 1.24 9.58
CA LEU A 20 13.17 0.80 9.97
C LEU A 20 12.99 1.07 11.47
N SER A 21 12.25 2.12 11.80
CA SER A 21 12.04 2.53 13.20
C SER A 21 10.99 1.68 13.90
N SER A 22 10.03 1.16 13.16
CA SER A 22 8.92 0.34 13.68
C SER A 22 9.37 -1.06 14.05
N LYS A 23 8.85 -1.58 15.17
CA LYS A 23 8.83 -3.04 15.41
C LYS A 23 7.87 -3.67 14.40
N VAL A 24 8.26 -4.79 13.79
CA VAL A 24 7.40 -5.56 12.88
C VAL A 24 7.12 -6.93 13.49
N ILE A 25 5.85 -7.31 13.54
CA ILE A 25 5.41 -8.65 13.90
C ILE A 25 4.72 -9.26 12.69
N LEU A 26 5.18 -10.41 12.27
CA LEU A 26 4.57 -11.23 11.23
C LEU A 26 4.22 -12.60 11.84
N GLY A 27 2.94 -12.93 11.90
CA GLY A 27 2.53 -14.22 12.46
C GLY A 27 1.04 -14.32 12.72
N ASN A 28 0.58 -15.57 12.77
CA ASN A 28 -0.81 -15.91 13.03
C ASN A 28 -1.19 -15.57 14.48
N TYR A 29 -2.41 -15.06 14.68
CA TYR A 29 -2.96 -14.70 16.00
C TYR A 29 -2.19 -13.60 16.75
N SER A 30 -1.36 -12.83 16.06
CA SER A 30 -0.60 -11.74 16.67
C SER A 30 -1.51 -10.62 17.18
N LEU A 31 -2.62 -10.38 16.48
CA LEU A 31 -3.61 -9.39 16.88
C LEU A 31 -4.35 -9.79 18.18
N ALA A 32 -4.56 -11.07 18.42
CA ALA A 32 -5.18 -11.54 19.66
C ALA A 32 -4.31 -11.30 20.92
N ARG A 33 -3.04 -10.96 20.74
CA ARG A 33 -2.07 -10.65 21.81
C ARG A 33 -1.62 -9.19 21.80
N ILE A 34 -2.32 -8.33 21.08
CA ILE A 34 -1.92 -6.92 20.90
C ILE A 34 -1.77 -6.17 22.23
N GLY A 35 -2.58 -6.51 23.25
CA GLY A 35 -2.49 -5.92 24.59
C GLY A 35 -1.11 -6.05 25.24
N GLU A 36 -0.37 -7.14 24.97
CA GLU A 36 1.00 -7.33 25.48
C GLU A 36 1.99 -6.34 24.87
N GLU A 37 1.75 -5.96 23.62
CA GLU A 37 2.62 -5.06 22.86
C GLU A 37 2.35 -3.59 23.19
N VAL A 38 1.07 -3.22 23.43
CA VAL A 38 0.67 -1.81 23.56
C VAL A 38 0.65 -1.30 24.99
N VAL A 39 0.67 -2.19 26.01
CA VAL A 39 0.61 -1.81 27.43
C VAL A 39 1.68 -0.80 27.85
N LYS A 40 2.83 -0.81 27.21
CA LYS A 40 3.95 0.10 27.47
C LYS A 40 3.69 1.56 27.00
N PHE A 41 2.74 1.76 26.09
CA PHE A 41 2.45 3.07 25.52
C PHE A 41 1.33 3.82 26.25
N GLY A 42 0.53 3.13 27.08
CA GLY A 42 -0.55 3.76 27.81
C GLY A 42 -1.72 2.81 28.09
N ASN A 43 -2.79 3.38 28.64
CA ASN A 43 -3.95 2.62 29.08
C ASN A 43 -5.28 3.05 28.41
N ASN A 44 -5.23 3.89 27.39
CA ASN A 44 -6.44 4.36 26.68
C ASN A 44 -6.12 4.55 25.21
N PHE A 45 -6.69 3.72 24.33
CA PHE A 45 -6.42 3.73 22.90
C PHE A 45 -7.67 4.02 22.07
N MET A 46 -7.48 4.76 20.96
CA MET A 46 -8.46 4.80 19.90
C MET A 46 -8.17 3.68 18.89
N PHE A 47 -9.18 2.90 18.57
CA PHE A 47 -9.14 1.85 17.58
C PHE A 47 -9.83 2.34 16.30
N VAL A 48 -9.05 2.74 15.34
CA VAL A 48 -9.52 3.11 14.00
C VAL A 48 -9.66 1.81 13.21
N VAL A 49 -10.87 1.38 12.94
CA VAL A 49 -11.13 0.09 12.32
C VAL A 49 -12.08 0.25 11.14
N ASP A 50 -11.78 -0.43 10.03
CA ASP A 50 -12.68 -0.53 8.90
C ASP A 50 -13.98 -1.23 9.34
N PRO A 51 -15.18 -0.67 9.06
CA PRO A 51 -16.46 -1.26 9.44
C PRO A 51 -16.62 -2.72 9.07
N PHE A 52 -16.07 -3.15 7.93
CA PHE A 52 -16.09 -4.53 7.49
C PHE A 52 -15.47 -5.51 8.51
N PHE A 53 -14.40 -5.10 9.20
CA PHE A 53 -13.72 -5.96 10.18
C PHE A 53 -14.41 -5.99 11.54
N GLU A 54 -15.29 -5.03 11.83
CA GLU A 54 -16.15 -5.08 13.01
C GLU A 54 -17.11 -6.28 12.93
N ASP A 55 -17.75 -6.46 11.78
CA ASP A 55 -18.66 -7.58 11.52
C ASP A 55 -17.97 -8.96 11.59
N MET A 56 -16.66 -9.02 11.37
CA MET A 56 -15.85 -10.23 11.50
C MET A 56 -15.45 -10.56 12.95
N GLY A 57 -15.89 -9.80 13.94
CA GLY A 57 -15.54 -10.01 15.35
C GLY A 57 -14.08 -9.68 15.69
N LEU A 58 -13.40 -8.90 14.84
CA LEU A 58 -12.01 -8.49 15.07
C LEU A 58 -11.91 -7.49 16.21
N VAL A 59 -12.89 -6.59 16.32
CA VAL A 59 -13.01 -5.61 17.41
C VAL A 59 -13.06 -6.31 18.76
N ASP A 60 -13.84 -7.38 18.88
CA ASP A 60 -13.98 -8.11 20.14
C ASP A 60 -12.69 -8.83 20.55
N LYS A 61 -11.95 -9.37 19.58
CA LYS A 61 -10.63 -9.98 19.84
C LYS A 61 -9.63 -8.96 20.38
N VAL A 62 -9.56 -7.79 19.74
CA VAL A 62 -8.70 -6.68 20.19
C VAL A 62 -9.15 -6.20 21.56
N ARG A 63 -10.44 -5.93 21.75
CA ARG A 63 -11.02 -5.49 23.03
C ARG A 63 -10.64 -6.43 24.16
N LYS A 64 -10.86 -7.73 24.00
CA LYS A 64 -10.52 -8.74 25.01
C LYS A 64 -9.04 -8.71 25.38
N SER A 65 -8.14 -8.66 24.36
CA SER A 65 -6.70 -8.59 24.58
C SER A 65 -6.27 -7.34 25.36
N LEU A 66 -6.94 -6.21 25.14
CA LEU A 66 -6.66 -4.95 25.84
C LEU A 66 -7.24 -4.94 27.27
N GLU A 67 -8.45 -5.46 27.46
CA GLU A 67 -9.10 -5.56 28.78
C GLU A 67 -8.29 -6.43 29.74
N GLU A 68 -7.67 -7.53 29.28
CA GLU A 68 -6.77 -8.38 30.08
C GLU A 68 -5.55 -7.59 30.60
N LYS A 69 -5.23 -6.45 30.00
CA LYS A 69 -4.14 -5.54 30.43
C LYS A 69 -4.66 -4.24 31.10
N ASN A 70 -5.96 -4.16 31.39
CA ASN A 70 -6.62 -2.96 31.93
C ASN A 70 -6.47 -1.74 30.99
N ILE A 71 -6.53 -1.94 29.70
CA ILE A 71 -6.46 -0.90 28.67
C ILE A 71 -7.86 -0.64 28.13
N SER A 72 -8.29 0.63 28.13
CA SER A 72 -9.56 1.08 27.57
C SER A 72 -9.47 1.25 26.06
N LEU A 73 -10.55 0.92 25.35
CA LEU A 73 -10.64 1.00 23.90
C LEU A 73 -11.80 1.87 23.47
N PHE A 74 -11.51 2.93 22.73
CA PHE A 74 -12.49 3.77 22.04
C PHE A 74 -12.50 3.40 20.55
N VAL A 75 -13.61 2.84 20.05
CA VAL A 75 -13.73 2.40 18.64
C VAL A 75 -14.15 3.58 17.77
N PHE A 76 -13.44 3.78 16.66
CA PHE A 76 -13.76 4.74 15.62
C PHE A 76 -13.83 4.01 14.26
N ASN A 77 -15.05 3.87 13.74
CA ASN A 77 -15.39 3.22 12.47
C ASN A 77 -16.22 4.14 11.55
N GLY A 78 -16.37 5.42 11.93
CA GLY A 78 -17.23 6.39 11.24
C GLY A 78 -16.58 6.98 9.96
N PHE A 79 -16.07 6.16 9.08
CA PHE A 79 -15.49 6.56 7.79
C PHE A 79 -15.87 5.58 6.67
N GLU A 80 -15.76 6.05 5.46
CA GLU A 80 -15.96 5.26 4.24
C GLU A 80 -14.62 4.95 3.55
N GLN A 81 -14.60 4.93 2.22
CA GLN A 81 -13.43 4.55 1.41
C GLN A 81 -12.34 5.62 1.29
N THR A 82 -12.46 6.75 1.98
CA THR A 82 -11.51 7.87 1.85
C THR A 82 -11.06 8.42 3.21
N ALA A 83 -9.78 8.76 3.30
CA ALA A 83 -9.21 9.47 4.45
C ALA A 83 -9.44 10.99 4.29
N ASP A 84 -10.70 11.40 4.39
CA ASP A 84 -11.13 12.80 4.21
C ASP A 84 -10.69 13.69 5.39
N SER A 85 -10.32 14.93 5.08
CA SER A 85 -9.92 15.90 6.11
C SER A 85 -11.01 16.15 7.17
N GLU A 86 -12.29 16.15 6.80
CA GLU A 86 -13.41 16.26 7.75
C GLU A 86 -13.55 15.04 8.66
N VAL A 87 -13.32 13.83 8.13
CA VAL A 87 -13.30 12.59 8.93
C VAL A 87 -12.18 12.65 9.97
N ILE A 88 -11.00 13.11 9.56
CA ILE A 88 -9.83 13.24 10.44
C ILE A 88 -10.07 14.30 11.51
N GLU A 89 -10.64 15.47 11.17
CA GLU A 89 -11.02 16.51 12.15
C GLU A 89 -11.99 15.97 13.21
N ARG A 90 -13.03 15.25 12.78
CA ARG A 90 -13.98 14.62 13.67
C ARG A 90 -13.31 13.58 14.57
N ALA A 91 -12.46 12.74 14.02
CA ALA A 91 -11.71 11.73 14.77
C ALA A 91 -10.76 12.37 15.80
N LEU A 92 -10.05 13.44 15.42
CA LEU A 92 -9.19 14.22 16.33
C LEU A 92 -9.98 14.83 17.50
N SER A 93 -11.14 15.41 17.22
CA SER A 93 -12.02 15.95 18.25
C SER A 93 -12.45 14.87 19.26
N LEU A 94 -12.86 13.70 18.76
CA LEU A 94 -13.24 12.57 19.60
C LEU A 94 -12.04 12.02 20.41
N ALA A 95 -10.89 11.88 19.77
CA ALA A 95 -9.67 11.39 20.41
C ALA A 95 -9.22 12.31 21.57
N ARG A 96 -9.25 13.63 21.33
CA ARG A 96 -8.92 14.64 22.36
C ARG A 96 -9.93 14.62 23.50
N GLY A 97 -11.24 14.57 23.19
CA GLY A 97 -12.31 14.48 24.19
C GLY A 97 -12.23 13.22 25.06
N ALA A 98 -11.79 12.10 24.48
CA ALA A 98 -11.59 10.85 25.19
C ALA A 98 -10.21 10.71 25.86
N HIS A 99 -9.34 11.73 25.76
CA HIS A 99 -7.97 11.73 26.32
C HIS A 99 -7.15 10.50 25.91
N ILE A 100 -7.17 10.17 24.64
CA ILE A 100 -6.48 9.01 24.07
C ILE A 100 -4.96 9.12 24.26
N ARG A 101 -4.28 7.98 24.50
CA ARG A 101 -2.84 7.88 24.70
C ARG A 101 -2.11 7.15 23.59
N GLY A 102 -2.83 6.52 22.66
CA GLY A 102 -2.27 5.85 21.51
C GLY A 102 -3.34 5.48 20.49
N ILE A 103 -2.93 5.20 19.28
CA ILE A 103 -3.79 4.83 18.16
C ILE A 103 -3.46 3.41 17.72
N ILE A 104 -4.50 2.59 17.54
CA ILE A 104 -4.43 1.31 16.85
C ILE A 104 -5.23 1.47 15.56
N ALA A 105 -4.59 1.39 14.40
CA ALA A 105 -5.25 1.48 13.10
C ALA A 105 -5.29 0.08 12.46
N CYS A 106 -6.48 -0.45 12.22
CA CYS A 106 -6.68 -1.79 11.66
C CYS A 106 -7.61 -1.71 10.45
N GLY A 107 -7.12 -2.07 9.29
CA GLY A 107 -7.91 -2.02 8.07
C GLY A 107 -7.07 -1.85 6.81
N ASP A 108 -7.74 -1.36 5.77
CA ASP A 108 -7.11 -1.03 4.50
C ASP A 108 -6.20 0.21 4.61
N MET A 109 -5.65 0.66 3.49
CA MET A 109 -4.80 1.85 3.49
C MET A 109 -5.56 3.12 3.95
N THR A 110 -6.90 3.16 3.89
CA THR A 110 -7.72 4.28 4.36
C THR A 110 -7.73 4.33 5.89
N ALA A 111 -8.03 3.23 6.54
CA ALA A 111 -8.01 3.12 8.01
C ALA A 111 -6.60 3.44 8.56
N CYS A 112 -5.57 2.88 7.94
CA CYS A 112 -4.18 3.17 8.30
C CYS A 112 -3.81 4.65 8.09
N ALA A 113 -4.27 5.28 7.00
CA ALA A 113 -4.02 6.70 6.74
C ALA A 113 -4.73 7.61 7.77
N ILE A 114 -5.97 7.29 8.14
CA ILE A 114 -6.69 8.01 9.20
C ILE A 114 -5.93 7.87 10.53
N GLY A 115 -5.52 6.65 10.88
CA GLY A 115 -4.73 6.42 12.10
C GLY A 115 -3.42 7.20 12.13
N ARG A 116 -2.68 7.23 11.02
CA ARG A 116 -1.44 8.03 10.87
C ARG A 116 -1.72 9.52 11.06
N ALA A 117 -2.78 10.03 10.43
CA ALA A 117 -3.13 11.44 10.55
C ALA A 117 -3.54 11.82 11.99
N ILE A 118 -4.35 11.00 12.67
CA ILE A 118 -4.73 11.23 14.06
C ILE A 118 -3.50 11.21 14.96
N ALA A 119 -2.65 10.20 14.86
CA ALA A 119 -1.44 10.07 15.68
C ALA A 119 -0.50 11.27 15.49
N ALA A 120 -0.31 11.72 14.25
CA ALA A 120 0.58 12.84 13.92
C ALA A 120 0.01 14.19 14.36
N LEU A 121 -1.31 14.41 14.26
CA LEU A 121 -1.96 15.72 14.47
C LEU A 121 -2.62 15.89 15.84
N TYR A 122 -2.59 14.88 16.71
CA TYR A 122 -3.32 14.91 17.98
C TYR A 122 -2.97 16.11 18.87
N ASN A 123 -1.69 16.44 18.97
CA ASN A 123 -1.17 17.54 19.80
C ASN A 123 -0.99 18.87 19.03
N GLU A 124 -1.35 18.89 17.75
CA GLU A 124 -1.32 20.10 16.93
C GLU A 124 -2.59 20.92 17.16
N ASP A 125 -2.51 22.25 17.04
CA ASP A 125 -3.59 23.19 17.35
C ASP A 125 -4.34 23.72 16.13
N LYS A 126 -3.76 23.56 14.93
CA LYS A 126 -4.31 24.07 13.67
C LYS A 126 -5.28 23.06 13.04
N PRO A 127 -6.23 23.54 12.22
CA PRO A 127 -7.10 22.67 11.43
C PRO A 127 -6.31 21.81 10.43
N VAL A 128 -6.81 20.60 10.14
CA VAL A 128 -6.15 19.61 9.26
C VAL A 128 -5.78 20.20 7.89
N TYR A 129 -6.61 21.08 7.32
CA TYR A 129 -6.32 21.66 6.01
C TYR A 129 -5.04 22.51 5.97
N ARG A 130 -4.58 23.07 7.11
CA ARG A 130 -3.30 23.81 7.17
C ARG A 130 -2.11 22.89 6.92
N TYR A 131 -2.18 21.66 7.44
CA TYR A 131 -1.13 20.66 7.22
C TYR A 131 -1.18 20.07 5.80
N ILE A 132 -2.36 20.01 5.19
CA ILE A 132 -2.52 19.71 3.75
C ILE A 132 -1.84 20.79 2.89
N GLU A 133 -1.94 22.06 3.30
CA GLU A 133 -1.35 23.21 2.63
C GLU A 133 0.18 23.36 2.89
N GLY A 134 0.78 22.46 3.66
CA GLY A 134 2.23 22.39 3.88
C GLY A 134 2.71 22.95 5.23
N GLU A 135 1.82 23.25 6.16
CA GLU A 135 2.21 23.58 7.53
C GLU A 135 2.99 22.41 8.14
N PRO A 136 4.16 22.62 8.76
CA PRO A 136 4.92 21.55 9.36
C PRO A 136 4.25 21.00 10.63
N ILE A 137 4.31 19.69 10.81
CA ILE A 137 3.93 18.99 12.05
C ILE A 137 5.11 19.06 13.01
N THR A 138 4.92 19.76 14.14
CA THR A 138 5.99 20.04 15.10
C THR A 138 5.77 19.38 16.46
N ALA A 139 4.52 19.20 16.85
CA ALA A 139 4.17 18.60 18.13
C ALA A 139 4.59 17.11 18.21
N GLU A 140 4.62 16.59 19.44
CA GLU A 140 4.87 15.18 19.68
C GLU A 140 3.66 14.34 19.24
N SER A 141 3.93 13.28 18.48
CA SER A 141 2.90 12.37 18.00
C SER A 141 2.44 11.41 19.09
N LEU A 142 1.20 10.89 18.98
CA LEU A 142 0.81 9.74 19.78
C LEU A 142 1.47 8.45 19.27
N PRO A 143 1.71 7.47 20.16
CA PRO A 143 2.08 6.11 19.77
C PRO A 143 1.09 5.55 18.74
N LEU A 144 1.62 4.96 17.67
CA LEU A 144 0.84 4.39 16.58
C LEU A 144 1.17 2.93 16.36
N ILE A 145 0.13 2.11 16.37
CA ILE A 145 0.17 0.70 16.01
C ILE A 145 -0.65 0.51 14.75
N GLN A 146 -0.10 -0.12 13.71
CA GLN A 146 -0.80 -0.41 12.48
C GLN A 146 -0.98 -1.91 12.29
N VAL A 147 -2.18 -2.32 11.91
CA VAL A 147 -2.56 -3.69 11.56
C VAL A 147 -3.15 -3.66 10.15
N PRO A 148 -2.29 -3.68 9.11
CA PRO A 148 -2.78 -3.64 7.75
C PRO A 148 -3.52 -4.94 7.41
N THR A 149 -4.71 -4.79 6.86
CA THR A 149 -5.53 -5.88 6.33
C THR A 149 -5.52 -5.89 4.80
N THR A 150 -4.61 -5.14 4.22
CA THR A 150 -4.32 -5.04 2.80
C THR A 150 -2.82 -5.25 2.55
N CYS A 151 -2.47 -5.72 1.37
CA CYS A 151 -1.07 -5.86 0.96
C CYS A 151 -0.58 -4.71 0.06
N CYS A 152 -1.34 -3.61 -0.04
CA CYS A 152 -1.05 -2.51 -0.93
C CYS A 152 -0.98 -1.13 -0.26
N ASP A 153 -0.62 -1.03 1.04
CA ASP A 153 -0.36 0.26 1.68
C ASP A 153 1.12 0.65 1.56
N PRO A 154 1.49 1.57 0.66
CA PRO A 154 2.87 1.97 0.44
C PRO A 154 3.41 2.95 1.49
N PHE A 155 2.60 3.37 2.46
CA PHE A 155 2.95 4.41 3.44
C PHE A 155 3.20 3.86 4.84
N LEU A 156 3.16 2.53 5.06
CA LEU A 156 3.27 1.91 6.39
C LEU A 156 4.54 2.29 7.14
N PHE A 157 5.66 2.40 6.43
CA PHE A 157 6.98 2.69 7.01
C PHE A 157 7.60 3.99 6.47
N GLY A 158 6.80 4.79 5.76
CA GLY A 158 7.27 6.03 5.14
C GLY A 158 7.08 7.26 6.03
N ASN A 159 7.57 8.39 5.54
CA ASN A 159 7.45 9.71 6.16
C ASN A 159 6.29 10.54 5.57
N SER A 160 5.32 9.88 4.98
CA SER A 160 4.13 10.51 4.43
C SER A 160 2.89 9.63 4.58
N SER A 161 1.72 10.24 4.53
CA SER A 161 0.43 9.58 4.45
C SER A 161 -0.45 10.31 3.46
N PHE A 162 -1.31 9.61 2.72
CA PHE A 162 -2.28 10.31 1.90
C PHE A 162 -3.45 10.84 2.74
N ILE A 163 -4.00 11.94 2.29
CA ILE A 163 -5.20 12.59 2.82
C ILE A 163 -6.00 13.19 1.67
N VAL A 164 -7.31 13.14 1.74
CA VAL A 164 -8.20 13.78 0.77
C VAL A 164 -8.71 15.10 1.35
N ASP A 165 -8.46 16.20 0.65
CA ASP A 165 -9.02 17.49 1.01
C ASP A 165 -10.51 17.50 0.68
N SER A 166 -11.37 17.54 1.71
CA SER A 166 -12.83 17.50 1.55
C SER A 166 -13.38 18.70 0.76
N ARG A 167 -12.64 19.82 0.72
CA ARG A 167 -13.07 21.06 0.02
C ARG A 167 -13.11 20.92 -1.49
N ASN A 168 -12.22 20.10 -2.07
CA ASN A 168 -12.05 19.97 -3.53
C ASN A 168 -11.88 18.53 -4.00
N ARG A 169 -11.90 17.56 -3.08
CA ARG A 169 -11.76 16.13 -3.34
C ARG A 169 -10.40 15.73 -3.93
N THR A 170 -9.36 16.55 -3.74
CA THR A 170 -8.02 16.23 -4.20
C THR A 170 -7.26 15.41 -3.17
N VAL A 171 -6.50 14.43 -3.64
CA VAL A 171 -5.56 13.69 -2.80
C VAL A 171 -4.27 14.51 -2.60
N ASN A 172 -3.78 14.53 -1.37
CA ASN A 172 -2.55 15.20 -1.00
C ASN A 172 -1.69 14.26 -0.13
N LEU A 173 -0.41 14.56 0.00
CA LEU A 173 0.50 13.85 0.89
C LEU A 173 0.76 14.70 2.14
N LEU A 174 0.29 14.22 3.27
CA LEU A 174 0.63 14.74 4.59
C LEU A 174 2.04 14.26 4.94
N LYS A 175 2.97 15.19 5.18
CA LYS A 175 4.31 14.87 5.69
C LYS A 175 4.23 14.52 7.16
N ILE A 176 4.71 13.36 7.53
CA ILE A 176 4.75 12.84 8.90
C ILE A 176 6.20 12.50 9.29
N LYS A 177 6.44 12.27 10.58
CA LYS A 177 7.77 11.83 11.04
C LYS A 177 8.06 10.40 10.56
N GLU A 178 9.32 10.09 10.23
CA GLU A 178 9.73 8.74 9.78
C GLU A 178 9.55 7.66 10.87
N ASP A 179 9.57 8.05 12.13
CA ASP A 179 9.41 7.19 13.30
C ASP A 179 8.02 7.26 13.92
N LEU A 180 7.02 7.73 13.17
CA LEU A 180 5.64 7.86 13.66
C LEU A 180 5.05 6.52 14.10
N CYS A 181 5.31 5.43 13.37
CA CYS A 181 4.73 4.14 13.66
C CYS A 181 5.65 3.31 14.56
N ASP A 182 5.17 2.95 15.77
CA ASP A 182 5.92 2.15 16.73
C ASP A 182 5.89 0.66 16.43
N LEU A 183 4.76 0.16 15.92
CA LEU A 183 4.51 -1.27 15.70
C LEU A 183 3.63 -1.50 14.48
N VAL A 184 4.05 -2.43 13.62
CA VAL A 184 3.21 -2.97 12.54
C VAL A 184 3.01 -4.47 12.75
N ILE A 185 1.76 -4.92 12.71
CA ILE A 185 1.38 -6.33 12.87
C ILE A 185 0.79 -6.84 11.58
N PHE A 186 1.45 -7.79 10.93
CA PHE A 186 0.92 -8.56 9.82
C PHE A 186 0.38 -9.89 10.36
N ASP A 187 -0.93 -9.98 10.55
CA ASP A 187 -1.60 -11.19 11.02
C ASP A 187 -2.37 -11.82 9.87
N SER A 188 -1.98 -13.03 9.45
CA SER A 188 -2.62 -13.74 8.33
C SER A 188 -4.11 -13.99 8.56
N ASN A 189 -4.57 -14.08 9.82
CA ASN A 189 -5.99 -14.24 10.13
C ASN A 189 -6.84 -13.03 9.75
N THR A 190 -6.24 -11.87 9.51
CA THR A 190 -6.98 -10.69 9.03
C THR A 190 -7.42 -10.85 7.57
N TYR A 191 -6.79 -11.75 6.81
CA TYR A 191 -7.13 -12.05 5.42
C TYR A 191 -8.10 -13.23 5.28
N ALA A 192 -8.17 -14.13 6.27
CA ALA A 192 -8.90 -15.41 6.18
C ALA A 192 -10.42 -15.26 5.98
N GLY A 193 -10.99 -14.09 6.30
CA GLY A 193 -12.43 -13.83 6.11
C GLY A 193 -12.79 -13.14 4.80
N LEU A 194 -11.81 -12.80 3.96
CA LEU A 194 -12.06 -12.12 2.70
C LEU A 194 -12.68 -13.08 1.67
N ALA A 195 -13.66 -12.58 0.90
CA ALA A 195 -14.15 -13.31 -0.26
C ALA A 195 -13.00 -13.59 -1.26
N PRO A 196 -12.99 -14.75 -1.95
CA PRO A 196 -11.90 -15.14 -2.84
C PRO A 196 -11.53 -14.07 -3.88
N ASN A 197 -12.52 -13.40 -4.48
CA ASN A 197 -12.28 -12.35 -5.47
C ASN A 197 -11.69 -11.09 -4.83
N ALA A 198 -12.10 -10.74 -3.60
CA ALA A 198 -11.53 -9.62 -2.86
C ALA A 198 -10.06 -9.89 -2.51
N MET A 199 -9.74 -11.08 -2.03
CA MET A 199 -8.36 -11.53 -1.79
C MET A 199 -7.52 -11.46 -3.06
N THR A 200 -8.02 -11.98 -4.17
CA THR A 200 -7.31 -12.00 -5.45
C THR A 200 -7.07 -10.57 -5.97
N SER A 201 -8.08 -9.69 -5.91
CA SER A 201 -7.92 -8.27 -6.26
C SER A 201 -6.88 -7.58 -5.39
N MET A 202 -6.89 -7.83 -4.10
CA MET A 202 -5.91 -7.29 -3.16
C MET A 202 -4.48 -7.74 -3.47
N ILE A 203 -4.29 -9.01 -3.86
CA ILE A 203 -2.98 -9.54 -4.27
C ILE A 203 -2.49 -8.83 -5.55
N PHE A 204 -3.34 -8.64 -6.56
CA PHE A 204 -2.97 -7.91 -7.77
C PHE A 204 -2.66 -6.43 -7.49
N ALA A 205 -3.40 -5.79 -6.59
CA ALA A 205 -3.11 -4.42 -6.17
C ALA A 205 -1.77 -4.33 -5.42
N GLY A 206 -1.46 -5.31 -4.55
CA GLY A 206 -0.17 -5.43 -3.89
C GLY A 206 0.97 -5.67 -4.87
N LEU A 207 0.74 -6.53 -5.88
CA LEU A 207 1.69 -6.76 -6.96
C LEU A 207 1.96 -5.48 -7.77
N CYS A 208 0.92 -4.65 -8.03
CA CYS A 208 1.06 -3.37 -8.71
C CYS A 208 2.01 -2.43 -7.95
N SER A 209 1.71 -2.14 -6.68
CA SER A 209 2.54 -1.25 -5.87
C SER A 209 3.96 -1.78 -5.65
N THR A 210 4.12 -3.11 -5.54
CA THR A 210 5.43 -3.77 -5.41
C THR A 210 6.25 -3.63 -6.69
N PHE A 211 5.63 -3.87 -7.86
CA PHE A 211 6.28 -3.74 -9.15
C PHE A 211 6.74 -2.29 -9.41
N GLU A 212 5.90 -1.32 -9.11
CA GLU A 212 6.24 0.10 -9.25
C GLU A 212 7.48 0.48 -8.44
N ALA A 213 7.53 0.04 -7.18
CA ALA A 213 8.67 0.28 -6.33
C ALA A 213 9.92 -0.49 -6.80
N TYR A 214 9.75 -1.68 -7.39
CA TYR A 214 10.83 -2.49 -7.95
C TYR A 214 11.49 -1.81 -9.16
N VAL A 215 10.71 -1.10 -10.00
CA VAL A 215 11.24 -0.37 -11.17
C VAL A 215 11.59 1.08 -10.87
N SER A 216 11.27 1.60 -9.68
CA SER A 216 11.51 2.99 -9.27
C SER A 216 12.98 3.40 -9.41
N THR A 217 13.22 4.65 -9.83
CA THR A 217 14.57 5.25 -9.89
C THR A 217 15.20 5.49 -8.52
N ARG A 218 14.41 5.47 -7.44
CA ARG A 218 14.89 5.51 -6.05
C ARG A 218 15.34 4.15 -5.53
N GLY A 219 15.13 3.08 -6.32
CA GLY A 219 15.50 1.72 -5.94
C GLY A 219 16.99 1.55 -5.69
N SER A 220 17.35 0.62 -4.80
CA SER A 220 18.70 0.17 -4.50
C SER A 220 18.75 -1.35 -4.59
N PHE A 221 19.94 -1.95 -4.60
CA PHE A 221 20.08 -3.42 -4.56
C PHE A 221 19.28 -4.05 -3.41
N PHE A 222 19.22 -3.38 -2.25
CA PHE A 222 18.48 -3.83 -1.08
C PHE A 222 16.98 -3.87 -1.35
N SER A 223 16.40 -2.73 -1.79
CA SER A 223 14.97 -2.66 -2.09
C SER A 223 14.59 -3.61 -3.24
N GLU A 224 15.40 -3.69 -4.29
CA GLU A 224 15.17 -4.58 -5.42
C GLU A 224 15.17 -6.06 -5.03
N THR A 225 16.07 -6.47 -4.11
CA THR A 225 16.10 -7.84 -3.60
C THR A 225 14.82 -8.17 -2.82
N ILE A 226 14.40 -7.29 -1.92
CA ILE A 226 13.19 -7.50 -1.10
C ILE A 226 11.94 -7.46 -1.96
N LEU A 227 11.81 -6.47 -2.85
CA LEU A 227 10.66 -6.32 -3.74
C LEU A 227 10.56 -7.47 -4.76
N GLY A 228 11.69 -7.91 -5.31
CA GLY A 228 11.71 -9.09 -6.18
C GLY A 228 11.19 -10.34 -5.48
N LYS A 229 11.55 -10.54 -4.21
CA LYS A 229 11.00 -11.66 -3.41
C LYS A 229 9.53 -11.48 -3.09
N ALA A 230 9.07 -10.25 -2.84
CA ALA A 230 7.65 -9.96 -2.63
C ALA A 230 6.83 -10.25 -3.91
N VAL A 231 7.30 -9.84 -5.09
CA VAL A 231 6.69 -10.19 -6.39
C VAL A 231 6.55 -11.69 -6.55
N GLU A 232 7.63 -12.45 -6.32
CA GLU A 232 7.62 -13.92 -6.40
C GLU A 232 6.53 -14.52 -5.50
N ILE A 233 6.45 -14.10 -4.23
CA ILE A 233 5.47 -14.64 -3.27
C ILE A 233 4.04 -14.26 -3.67
N PHE A 234 3.79 -13.02 -4.14
CA PHE A 234 2.48 -12.65 -4.66
C PHE A 234 2.07 -13.52 -5.85
N LEU A 235 2.98 -13.79 -6.79
CA LEU A 235 2.68 -14.64 -7.94
C LEU A 235 2.41 -16.09 -7.55
N ILE A 236 3.13 -16.63 -6.55
CA ILE A 236 2.86 -17.94 -5.96
C ILE A 236 1.47 -17.96 -5.29
N SER A 237 1.11 -16.91 -4.55
CA SER A 237 -0.19 -16.85 -3.87
C SER A 237 -1.39 -16.77 -4.82
N LEU A 238 -1.18 -16.38 -6.07
CA LEU A 238 -2.18 -16.41 -7.14
C LEU A 238 -2.37 -17.80 -7.76
N ASP A 239 -1.42 -18.73 -7.55
CA ASP A 239 -1.53 -20.09 -8.09
C ASP A 239 -2.52 -20.90 -7.26
N PRO A 240 -3.55 -21.53 -7.87
CA PRO A 240 -4.48 -22.41 -7.16
C PRO A 240 -3.82 -23.60 -6.45
N GLN A 241 -2.62 -23.98 -6.86
CA GLN A 241 -1.87 -25.09 -6.29
C GLN A 241 -0.79 -24.66 -5.29
N HIS A 242 -0.79 -23.38 -4.83
CA HIS A 242 0.24 -22.82 -3.96
C HIS A 242 0.52 -23.68 -2.71
N GLU A 243 -0.49 -24.27 -2.06
CA GLU A 243 -0.28 -25.15 -0.90
C GLU A 243 0.53 -26.40 -1.25
N LYS A 244 0.32 -26.99 -2.44
CA LYS A 244 1.11 -28.14 -2.91
C LYS A 244 2.54 -27.74 -3.28
N LEU A 245 2.72 -26.50 -3.77
CA LEU A 245 4.01 -26.00 -4.20
C LEU A 245 4.92 -25.63 -3.03
N VAL A 246 4.38 -24.98 -2.00
CA VAL A 246 5.19 -24.39 -0.91
C VAL A 246 4.77 -24.84 0.49
N GLY A 247 3.69 -25.64 0.64
CA GLY A 247 3.23 -26.15 1.94
C GLY A 247 2.70 -25.07 2.89
N MET A 248 2.20 -23.94 2.36
CA MET A 248 1.79 -22.79 3.15
C MET A 248 0.42 -22.26 2.67
N PRO A 249 -0.51 -21.91 3.59
CA PRO A 249 -1.78 -21.28 3.25
C PRO A 249 -1.58 -19.94 2.52
N ARG A 250 -2.57 -19.58 1.67
CA ARG A 250 -2.54 -18.34 0.89
C ARG A 250 -2.42 -17.10 1.77
N GLU A 251 -3.14 -17.06 2.87
CA GLU A 251 -3.17 -15.94 3.82
C GLU A 251 -1.79 -15.67 4.42
N GLU A 252 -1.03 -16.70 4.71
CA GLU A 252 0.34 -16.57 5.22
C GLU A 252 1.30 -16.07 4.14
N LEU A 253 1.18 -16.57 2.90
CA LEU A 253 1.94 -16.06 1.77
C LEU A 253 1.65 -14.58 1.52
N VAL A 254 0.37 -14.20 1.56
CA VAL A 254 -0.06 -12.80 1.38
C VAL A 254 0.50 -11.91 2.49
N ALA A 255 0.46 -12.35 3.76
CA ALA A 255 1.03 -11.60 4.88
C ALA A 255 2.55 -11.39 4.73
N GLN A 256 3.27 -12.44 4.30
CA GLN A 256 4.71 -12.35 4.03
C GLN A 256 5.01 -11.39 2.88
N ALA A 257 4.29 -11.51 1.77
CA ALA A 257 4.46 -10.63 0.62
C ALA A 257 4.14 -9.16 0.97
N ALA A 258 3.06 -8.91 1.73
CA ALA A 258 2.67 -7.59 2.21
C ALA A 258 3.77 -6.96 3.08
N CYS A 259 4.33 -7.72 4.01
CA CYS A 259 5.42 -7.28 4.87
C CYS A 259 6.67 -6.89 4.06
N LEU A 260 7.12 -7.79 3.17
CA LEU A 260 8.29 -7.53 2.32
C LEU A 260 8.04 -6.35 1.36
N SER A 261 6.84 -6.29 0.76
CA SER A 261 6.44 -5.19 -0.11
C SER A 261 6.51 -3.85 0.61
N ALA A 262 5.89 -3.73 1.79
CA ALA A 262 5.88 -2.49 2.56
C ALA A 262 7.29 -2.03 2.95
N ILE A 263 8.17 -2.95 3.38
CA ILE A 263 9.58 -2.65 3.70
C ILE A 263 10.34 -2.22 2.43
N GLY A 264 10.16 -2.95 1.33
CA GLY A 264 10.83 -2.63 0.07
C GLY A 264 10.39 -1.29 -0.52
N ILE A 265 9.08 -0.96 -0.43
CA ILE A 265 8.53 0.33 -0.88
C ILE A 265 9.09 1.48 -0.04
N ALA A 266 9.23 1.31 1.28
CA ALA A 266 9.83 2.33 2.15
C ALA A 266 11.29 2.63 1.79
N ALA A 267 12.04 1.62 1.32
CA ALA A 267 13.41 1.77 0.81
C ALA A 267 13.47 2.19 -0.67
N SER A 268 12.33 2.43 -1.29
CA SER A 268 12.15 2.86 -2.68
C SER A 268 11.05 3.93 -2.76
N ALA A 269 10.14 3.85 -3.73
CA ALA A 269 8.97 4.72 -3.81
C ALA A 269 7.82 4.01 -4.53
N PRO A 270 6.55 4.30 -4.20
CA PRO A 270 5.40 3.92 -5.02
C PRO A 270 5.43 4.66 -6.37
N GLY A 271 4.52 4.31 -7.27
CA GLY A 271 4.54 4.85 -8.64
C GLY A 271 3.16 5.13 -9.22
N LEU A 272 3.06 4.94 -10.53
CA LEU A 272 1.97 5.40 -11.40
C LEU A 272 0.60 4.83 -11.03
N GLY A 273 0.47 3.51 -10.89
CA GLY A 273 -0.82 2.87 -10.58
C GLY A 273 -1.31 3.25 -9.18
N THR A 274 -0.38 3.34 -8.20
CA THR A 274 -0.67 3.86 -6.86
C THR A 274 -1.15 5.31 -6.94
N ALA A 275 -0.50 6.18 -7.71
CA ALA A 275 -0.89 7.57 -7.86
C ALA A 275 -2.30 7.71 -8.45
N ILE A 276 -2.58 6.98 -9.52
CA ILE A 276 -3.91 6.98 -10.17
C ILE A 276 -4.96 6.40 -9.22
N ALA A 277 -4.65 5.32 -8.50
CA ALA A 277 -5.58 4.69 -7.55
C ALA A 277 -5.94 5.64 -6.40
N LEU A 278 -4.98 6.39 -5.88
CA LEU A 278 -5.20 7.41 -4.85
C LEU A 278 -6.03 8.58 -5.39
N ALA A 279 -5.71 9.09 -6.58
CA ALA A 279 -6.40 10.21 -7.21
C ALA A 279 -7.87 9.87 -7.52
N ALA A 280 -8.11 8.75 -8.20
CA ALA A 280 -9.47 8.32 -8.55
C ALA A 280 -10.26 7.90 -7.31
N GLY A 281 -9.66 7.13 -6.41
CA GLY A 281 -10.29 6.71 -5.15
C GLY A 281 -10.66 7.88 -4.25
N GLY A 282 -9.82 8.93 -4.18
CA GLY A 282 -10.09 10.15 -3.42
C GLY A 282 -11.23 10.97 -4.00
N ARG A 283 -11.26 11.18 -5.33
CA ARG A 283 -12.30 11.97 -6.00
C ARG A 283 -13.66 11.28 -6.03
N TYR A 284 -13.67 10.00 -6.39
CA TYR A 284 -14.89 9.28 -6.78
C TYR A 284 -15.31 8.19 -5.80
N ARG A 285 -14.57 8.03 -4.70
CA ARG A 285 -14.84 7.02 -3.65
C ARG A 285 -14.90 5.59 -4.21
N ILE A 286 -14.01 5.29 -5.17
CA ILE A 286 -13.87 3.98 -5.79
C ILE A 286 -12.76 3.21 -5.08
N SER A 287 -12.89 1.89 -5.03
CA SER A 287 -11.87 1.00 -4.45
C SER A 287 -10.50 1.20 -5.10
N LYS A 288 -9.54 1.64 -4.31
CA LYS A 288 -8.15 1.85 -4.73
C LYS A 288 -7.50 0.52 -5.18
N SER A 289 -7.86 -0.59 -4.51
CA SER A 289 -7.37 -1.92 -4.89
C SER A 289 -7.87 -2.34 -6.26
N LEU A 290 -9.15 -2.10 -6.59
CA LEU A 290 -9.69 -2.41 -7.92
C LEU A 290 -9.02 -1.57 -9.01
N ILE A 291 -8.82 -0.27 -8.76
CA ILE A 291 -8.13 0.62 -9.71
C ILE A 291 -6.70 0.12 -9.96
N ALA A 292 -5.93 -0.16 -8.90
CA ALA A 292 -4.56 -0.67 -9.02
C ALA A 292 -4.50 -2.03 -9.74
N THR A 293 -5.48 -2.90 -9.49
CA THR A 293 -5.63 -4.20 -10.16
C THR A 293 -5.79 -4.02 -11.69
N ILE A 294 -6.70 -3.14 -12.11
CA ILE A 294 -6.96 -2.85 -13.53
C ILE A 294 -5.72 -2.23 -14.19
N LEU A 295 -5.02 -1.35 -13.47
CA LEU A 295 -3.86 -0.64 -13.98
C LEU A 295 -2.60 -1.48 -14.07
N LEU A 296 -2.48 -2.57 -13.33
CA LEU A 296 -1.26 -3.39 -13.26
C LEU A 296 -0.67 -3.75 -14.64
N PRO A 297 -1.42 -4.33 -15.61
CA PRO A 297 -0.86 -4.66 -16.92
C PRO A 297 -0.42 -3.41 -17.71
N HIS A 298 -1.06 -2.26 -17.50
CA HIS A 298 -0.71 -1.01 -18.17
C HIS A 298 0.56 -0.40 -17.57
N VAL A 299 0.73 -0.46 -16.26
CA VAL A 299 1.94 -0.02 -15.53
C VAL A 299 3.14 -0.87 -15.94
N ILE A 300 3.00 -2.20 -16.02
CA ILE A 300 4.07 -3.09 -16.46
C ILE A 300 4.43 -2.80 -17.92
N ASN A 301 3.43 -2.61 -18.79
CA ASN A 301 3.65 -2.30 -20.19
C ASN A 301 4.38 -0.97 -20.40
N ASP A 302 4.03 0.08 -19.64
CA ASP A 302 4.73 1.37 -19.69
C ASP A 302 6.21 1.24 -19.29
N ALA A 303 6.50 0.41 -18.28
CA ALA A 303 7.85 0.18 -17.78
C ALA A 303 8.76 -0.62 -18.74
N ILE A 304 8.24 -1.28 -19.78
CA ILE A 304 9.04 -2.09 -20.72
C ILE A 304 10.15 -1.24 -21.35
N SER A 305 9.83 -0.02 -21.77
CA SER A 305 10.79 0.83 -22.49
C SER A 305 11.90 1.40 -21.59
N SER A 306 11.63 1.59 -20.29
CA SER A 306 12.54 2.25 -19.36
C SER A 306 13.19 1.29 -18.34
N SER A 307 12.61 0.11 -18.13
CA SER A 307 13.05 -0.88 -17.14
C SER A 307 12.98 -2.32 -17.67
N LEU A 308 13.44 -2.53 -18.91
CA LEU A 308 13.29 -3.80 -19.64
C LEU A 308 13.81 -5.01 -18.84
N SER A 309 14.99 -4.92 -18.23
CA SER A 309 15.58 -6.04 -17.49
C SER A 309 14.73 -6.48 -16.28
N LYS A 310 14.15 -5.52 -15.57
CA LYS A 310 13.27 -5.78 -14.42
C LYS A 310 11.91 -6.33 -14.86
N THR A 311 11.35 -5.80 -15.96
CA THR A 311 10.10 -6.30 -16.55
C THR A 311 10.23 -7.72 -17.05
N VAL A 312 11.36 -8.05 -17.72
CA VAL A 312 11.69 -9.42 -18.13
C VAL A 312 11.87 -10.34 -16.93
N ALA A 313 12.47 -9.86 -15.83
CA ALA A 313 12.59 -10.67 -14.61
C ALA A 313 11.21 -11.07 -14.06
N VAL A 314 10.25 -10.14 -14.02
CA VAL A 314 8.87 -10.42 -13.62
C VAL A 314 8.18 -11.36 -14.61
N ALA A 315 8.35 -11.18 -15.92
CA ALA A 315 7.80 -12.09 -16.93
C ALA A 315 8.32 -13.52 -16.74
N ARG A 316 9.59 -13.69 -16.39
CA ARG A 316 10.16 -15.00 -16.07
C ARG A 316 9.56 -15.64 -14.82
N MET A 317 9.27 -14.85 -13.78
CA MET A 317 8.56 -15.32 -12.58
C MET A 317 7.13 -15.79 -12.91
N LEU A 318 6.53 -15.24 -13.97
CA LEU A 318 5.25 -15.67 -14.53
C LEU A 318 5.33 -16.94 -15.39
N GLY A 319 6.54 -17.48 -15.63
CA GLY A 319 6.77 -18.69 -16.43
C GLY A 319 7.23 -18.42 -17.86
N GLU A 320 7.38 -17.13 -18.24
CA GLU A 320 7.82 -16.80 -19.60
C GLU A 320 9.31 -17.13 -19.82
N THR A 321 9.62 -17.75 -20.95
CA THR A 321 10.98 -18.13 -21.32
C THR A 321 11.46 -17.35 -22.55
N MET A 322 12.74 -17.04 -22.56
CA MET A 322 13.39 -16.47 -23.74
C MET A 322 13.95 -17.59 -24.59
N LEU A 323 13.50 -17.68 -25.86
CA LEU A 323 14.08 -18.56 -26.86
C LEU A 323 15.46 -18.04 -27.28
N GLU A 324 16.33 -18.93 -27.78
CA GLU A 324 17.62 -18.51 -28.33
C GLU A 324 17.43 -17.49 -29.47
N GLY A 325 18.08 -16.32 -29.34
CA GLY A 325 17.95 -15.22 -30.29
C GLY A 325 16.65 -14.40 -30.15
N GLY A 326 15.82 -14.66 -29.11
CA GLY A 326 14.57 -13.96 -28.91
C GLY A 326 14.75 -12.52 -28.37
N ASP A 327 13.77 -11.66 -28.68
CA ASP A 327 13.71 -10.29 -28.19
C ASP A 327 13.24 -10.24 -26.73
N ALA A 328 14.01 -9.56 -25.88
CA ALA A 328 13.69 -9.35 -24.48
C ALA A 328 12.37 -8.56 -24.28
N ALA A 329 12.07 -7.61 -25.18
CA ALA A 329 10.83 -6.86 -25.12
C ALA A 329 9.60 -7.74 -25.40
N GLU A 330 9.72 -8.73 -26.28
CA GLU A 330 8.65 -9.70 -26.54
C GLU A 330 8.40 -10.61 -25.32
N VAL A 331 9.45 -10.98 -24.57
CA VAL A 331 9.28 -11.73 -23.30
C VAL A 331 8.51 -10.87 -22.30
N ALA A 332 8.88 -9.60 -22.15
CA ALA A 332 8.19 -8.68 -21.25
C ALA A 332 6.71 -8.49 -21.64
N LYS A 333 6.40 -8.33 -22.94
CA LYS A 333 5.00 -8.23 -23.43
C LYS A 333 4.19 -9.50 -23.15
N ARG A 334 4.77 -10.69 -23.32
CA ARG A 334 4.07 -11.93 -22.96
C ARG A 334 3.77 -12.00 -21.47
N GLY A 335 4.67 -11.49 -20.61
CA GLY A 335 4.40 -11.34 -19.17
C GLY A 335 3.19 -10.43 -18.89
N VAL A 336 3.03 -9.33 -19.63
CA VAL A 336 1.85 -8.45 -19.54
C VAL A 336 0.58 -9.21 -19.94
N GLU A 337 0.61 -9.98 -21.04
CA GLU A 337 -0.55 -10.76 -21.48
C GLU A 337 -0.90 -11.87 -20.48
N GLU A 338 0.09 -12.49 -19.84
CA GLU A 338 -0.14 -13.47 -18.78
C GLU A 338 -0.85 -12.85 -17.57
N ILE A 339 -0.49 -11.62 -17.16
CA ILE A 339 -1.23 -10.89 -16.13
C ILE A 339 -2.67 -10.63 -16.56
N ARG A 340 -2.91 -10.19 -17.79
CA ARG A 340 -4.28 -9.99 -18.33
C ARG A 340 -5.10 -11.27 -18.30
N ARG A 341 -4.48 -12.37 -18.70
CA ARG A 341 -5.12 -13.71 -18.67
C ARG A 341 -5.54 -14.08 -17.24
N ARG A 342 -4.65 -13.92 -16.26
CA ARG A 342 -4.94 -14.22 -14.84
C ARG A 342 -6.04 -13.33 -14.27
N LEU A 343 -6.07 -12.04 -14.63
CA LEU A 343 -7.16 -11.13 -14.24
C LEU A 343 -8.51 -11.59 -14.79
N ALA A 344 -8.56 -11.99 -16.06
CA ALA A 344 -9.78 -12.49 -16.70
C ALA A 344 -10.25 -13.80 -16.07
N GLU A 345 -9.34 -14.73 -15.76
CA GLU A 345 -9.67 -16.00 -15.08
C GLU A 345 -10.22 -15.78 -13.66
N ALA A 346 -9.77 -14.73 -12.97
CA ALA A 346 -10.27 -14.35 -11.66
C ALA A 346 -11.65 -13.65 -11.71
N ASN A 347 -12.21 -13.41 -12.89
CA ASN A 347 -13.46 -12.66 -13.09
C ASN A 347 -13.46 -11.29 -12.42
N LEU A 348 -12.31 -10.60 -12.43
CA LEU A 348 -12.17 -9.25 -11.91
C LEU A 348 -12.46 -8.23 -13.02
N PRO A 349 -12.91 -7.01 -12.67
CA PRO A 349 -12.98 -5.90 -13.63
C PRO A 349 -11.62 -5.68 -14.30
N ILE A 350 -11.62 -5.53 -15.62
CA ILE A 350 -10.40 -5.34 -16.42
C ILE A 350 -10.32 -3.97 -17.07
N ARG A 351 -11.36 -3.15 -16.90
CA ARG A 351 -11.45 -1.79 -17.44
C ARG A 351 -11.99 -0.83 -16.39
N LEU A 352 -11.51 0.39 -16.39
CA LEU A 352 -11.92 1.44 -15.45
C LEU A 352 -13.40 1.81 -15.60
N LYS A 353 -13.98 1.71 -16.79
CA LYS A 353 -15.43 1.92 -16.99
C LYS A 353 -16.30 0.87 -16.30
N ASP A 354 -15.75 -0.31 -16.01
CA ASP A 354 -16.48 -1.39 -15.34
C ASP A 354 -16.62 -1.12 -13.82
N ILE A 355 -15.98 -0.07 -13.30
CA ILE A 355 -15.99 0.38 -11.89
C ILE A 355 -16.47 1.83 -11.74
N ASP A 356 -17.42 2.25 -12.57
CA ASP A 356 -18.09 3.55 -12.52
C ASP A 356 -17.21 4.79 -12.77
N LEU A 357 -16.00 4.64 -13.32
CA LEU A 357 -15.26 5.76 -13.85
C LEU A 357 -15.80 6.16 -15.23
N THR A 358 -15.93 7.48 -15.46
CA THR A 358 -16.36 8.05 -16.74
C THR A 358 -15.17 8.66 -17.48
N ILE A 359 -15.33 8.87 -18.78
CA ILE A 359 -14.25 9.45 -19.59
C ILE A 359 -13.90 10.88 -19.14
N GLU A 360 -14.89 11.64 -18.66
CA GLU A 360 -14.72 13.00 -18.13
C GLU A 360 -13.89 13.00 -16.83
N SER A 361 -13.89 11.89 -16.10
CA SER A 361 -13.12 11.76 -14.85
C SER A 361 -11.62 11.55 -15.07
N LEU A 362 -11.19 11.15 -16.28
CA LEU A 362 -9.80 10.75 -16.53
C LEU A 362 -8.83 11.94 -16.47
N VAL A 363 -9.24 13.13 -16.93
CA VAL A 363 -8.37 14.32 -16.92
C VAL A 363 -8.04 14.77 -15.49
N PRO A 364 -9.02 15.03 -14.60
CA PRO A 364 -8.71 15.43 -13.23
C PRO A 364 -7.96 14.34 -12.43
N VAL A 365 -8.17 13.06 -12.74
CA VAL A 365 -7.41 11.97 -12.12
C VAL A 365 -5.95 12.02 -12.57
N ALA A 366 -5.66 12.23 -13.85
CA ALA A 366 -4.30 12.35 -14.36
C ALA A 366 -3.56 13.56 -13.75
N GLU A 367 -4.24 14.70 -13.63
CA GLU A 367 -3.68 15.91 -13.01
C GLU A 367 -3.37 15.72 -11.54
N ASP A 368 -4.26 15.09 -10.76
CA ASP A 368 -4.03 14.83 -9.35
C ASP A 368 -2.90 13.80 -9.14
N ALA A 369 -2.87 12.73 -9.93
CA ALA A 369 -1.83 11.71 -9.87
C ALA A 369 -0.44 12.32 -10.13
N ALA A 370 -0.33 13.19 -11.15
CA ALA A 370 0.93 13.85 -11.49
C ALA A 370 1.49 14.75 -10.38
N ARG A 371 0.64 15.30 -9.50
CA ARG A 371 1.05 16.17 -8.40
C ARG A 371 1.69 15.42 -7.22
N LEU A 372 1.51 14.11 -7.14
CA LEU A 372 2.06 13.32 -6.04
C LEU A 372 3.57 13.22 -6.15
N SER A 373 4.29 13.68 -5.13
CA SER A 373 5.75 13.88 -5.18
C SER A 373 6.54 12.60 -5.47
N PHE A 374 6.02 11.43 -5.12
CA PHE A 374 6.68 10.16 -5.41
C PHE A 374 6.71 9.82 -6.91
N MET A 375 5.87 10.47 -7.74
CA MET A 375 5.92 10.33 -9.20
C MET A 375 7.25 10.78 -9.80
N ASN A 376 8.02 11.61 -9.09
CA ASN A 376 9.38 11.99 -9.48
C ASN A 376 10.36 10.81 -9.53
N TYR A 377 9.99 9.66 -8.92
CA TYR A 377 10.79 8.44 -8.92
C TYR A 377 10.30 7.40 -9.93
N SER A 378 9.40 7.77 -10.82
CA SER A 378 8.97 6.91 -11.92
C SER A 378 10.15 6.54 -12.83
N PRO A 379 10.16 5.34 -13.43
CA PRO A 379 11.29 4.88 -14.27
C PRO A 379 11.51 5.73 -15.53
N ARG A 380 10.52 6.52 -15.92
CA ARG A 380 10.62 7.62 -16.88
C ARG A 380 9.81 8.83 -16.40
N PRO A 381 10.14 10.04 -16.81
CA PRO A 381 9.31 11.21 -16.56
C PRO A 381 7.92 11.02 -17.18
N LEU A 382 6.87 11.36 -16.45
CA LEU A 382 5.47 11.27 -16.86
C LEU A 382 4.79 12.64 -16.73
N ALA A 383 4.43 13.24 -17.85
CA ALA A 383 3.59 14.44 -17.86
C ALA A 383 2.10 14.06 -17.70
N ASN A 384 1.24 15.04 -17.40
CA ASN A 384 -0.22 14.81 -17.27
C ASN A 384 -0.82 14.09 -18.50
N HIS A 385 -0.34 14.44 -19.70
CA HIS A 385 -0.79 13.80 -20.93
C HIS A 385 -0.40 12.32 -21.02
N ASP A 386 0.81 11.97 -20.60
CA ASP A 386 1.24 10.55 -20.58
C ASP A 386 0.36 9.72 -19.64
N ILE A 387 0.11 10.26 -18.46
CA ILE A 387 -0.75 9.60 -17.45
C ILE A 387 -2.17 9.46 -17.99
N PHE A 388 -2.71 10.52 -18.64
CA PHE A 388 -4.03 10.47 -19.27
C PHE A 388 -4.13 9.38 -20.33
N GLU A 389 -3.14 9.25 -21.23
CA GLU A 389 -3.15 8.22 -22.27
C GLU A 389 -3.06 6.80 -21.68
N ILE A 390 -2.31 6.59 -20.58
CA ILE A 390 -2.27 5.30 -19.89
C ILE A 390 -3.63 4.98 -19.26
N ILE A 391 -4.26 5.92 -18.57
CA ILE A 391 -5.59 5.74 -17.97
C ILE A 391 -6.63 5.44 -19.05
N LYS A 392 -6.56 6.15 -20.18
CA LYS A 392 -7.45 5.95 -21.34
C LYS A 392 -7.31 4.56 -21.96
N GLN A 393 -6.09 3.99 -22.00
CA GLN A 393 -5.87 2.61 -22.44
C GLN A 393 -6.49 1.57 -21.49
N ALA A 394 -6.63 1.92 -20.22
CA ALA A 394 -7.27 1.10 -19.20
C ALA A 394 -8.79 1.30 -19.10
N PHE A 395 -9.37 2.25 -19.84
CA PHE A 395 -10.81 2.60 -19.87
C PHE A 395 -11.56 1.73 -20.88
#